data_e61ce15219dbd8e8bfa720ec17b9fe21
#
_entry.id   e61ce15219dbd8e8bfa720ec17b9fe21
#
_cell.length_a   1.000
_cell.length_b   1.000
_cell.length_c   1.000
_cell.angle_alpha   90.00
_cell.angle_beta   90.00
_cell.angle_gamma   90.00
#
_symmetry.space_group_name_H-M   'P 1'
#
loop_
_entity.id
_entity.type
_entity.pdbx_description
1 polymer ?
#
loop_
_entity_poly.entity_id
_entity_poly.type
_entity_poly.pdbx_seq_one_letter_code
_entity_poly.pdbx_strand_id
1 'polypeptide(L)'
;MIGSNNWIVAPRLSQSGRAMVANDTHLDLSNPPVFYLQHLKATDAADAFEAMGVQFPGVPGIILGMNRYLAWGATVTVADVTDVYDEAVSDCGGTPCVTFKGQKVKLQKRVEAFKIGALGKIRSTKDIVFWDVPHHGPIIPRITAD
;
A
#
# COMPACT_ATOMS: atom_id res chain seq x y z
N MET A 1 -11.87 4.86 16.86
CA MET A 1 -10.63 5.57 16.48
C MET A 1 -9.63 4.49 16.10
N ILE A 2 -9.22 4.43 14.85
CA ILE A 2 -8.22 3.47 14.38
C ILE A 2 -6.86 4.10 14.65
N GLY A 3 -5.99 3.39 15.32
CA GLY A 3 -4.65 3.87 15.64
C GLY A 3 -3.72 2.69 15.87
N SER A 4 -2.48 2.96 16.25
CA SER A 4 -1.50 1.94 16.62
C SER A 4 -0.44 2.57 17.49
N ASN A 5 0.19 1.78 18.34
CA ASN A 5 1.32 2.21 19.13
C ASN A 5 2.54 1.34 18.87
N ASN A 6 3.69 1.94 18.95
CA ASN A 6 4.97 1.27 18.74
C ASN A 6 6.01 1.79 19.76
N TRP A 7 6.73 0.90 20.40
CA TRP A 7 7.76 1.23 21.38
C TRP A 7 9.05 0.48 21.12
N ILE A 8 10.14 1.14 21.37
CA ILE A 8 11.48 0.55 21.35
C ILE A 8 12.17 0.87 22.67
N VAL A 9 12.69 -0.15 23.34
CA VAL A 9 13.49 -0.02 24.55
C VAL A 9 14.94 -0.38 24.22
N ALA A 10 15.83 0.57 24.43
CA ALA A 10 17.28 0.35 24.22
C ALA A 10 17.83 -0.69 25.21
N PRO A 11 18.87 -1.47 24.83
CA PRO A 11 19.47 -2.49 25.69
C PRO A 11 19.86 -2.00 27.10
N ARG A 12 20.38 -0.78 27.21
CA ARG A 12 20.78 -0.16 28.48
C ARG A 12 19.64 0.12 29.47
N LEU A 13 18.40 0.14 28.98
CA LEU A 13 17.17 0.37 29.76
C LEU A 13 16.38 -0.92 30.01
N SER A 14 16.85 -2.03 29.48
CA SER A 14 16.22 -3.34 29.64
C SER A 14 16.94 -4.16 30.68
N GLN A 15 16.19 -4.81 31.57
CA GLN A 15 16.74 -5.72 32.58
C GLN A 15 17.50 -6.90 31.93
N SER A 16 17.07 -7.34 30.75
CA SER A 16 17.72 -8.42 30.00
C SER A 16 19.00 -8.01 29.29
N GLY A 17 19.31 -6.70 29.23
CA GLY A 17 20.41 -6.16 28.43
C GLY A 17 20.19 -6.28 26.90
N ARG A 18 18.96 -6.57 26.47
CA ARG A 18 18.60 -6.71 25.04
C ARG A 18 17.63 -5.63 24.62
N ALA A 19 17.66 -5.22 23.35
CA ALA A 19 16.64 -4.37 22.79
C ALA A 19 15.27 -5.07 22.80
N MET A 20 14.22 -4.29 23.05
CA MET A 20 12.84 -4.78 23.01
C MET A 20 12.04 -3.89 22.06
N VAL A 21 11.17 -4.50 21.27
CA VAL A 21 10.20 -3.82 20.40
C VAL A 21 8.80 -4.33 20.76
N ALA A 22 7.87 -3.41 20.93
CA ALA A 22 6.45 -3.71 21.08
C ALA A 22 5.68 -2.95 20.00
N ASN A 23 4.74 -3.62 19.35
CA ASN A 23 3.86 -3.03 18.35
C ASN A 23 2.43 -3.49 18.61
N ASP A 24 1.57 -2.52 18.91
CA ASP A 24 0.18 -2.72 19.27
C ASP A 24 -0.70 -2.02 18.24
N THR A 25 -1.22 -2.79 17.29
CA THR A 25 -2.05 -2.30 16.19
C THR A 25 -3.53 -2.37 16.59
N HIS A 26 -4.20 -1.21 16.61
CA HIS A 26 -5.62 -1.08 16.97
C HIS A 26 -6.49 -1.13 15.70
N LEU A 27 -6.70 -2.31 15.17
CA LEU A 27 -7.49 -2.55 13.96
C LEU A 27 -8.90 -3.04 14.33
N ASP A 28 -9.81 -2.96 13.35
CA ASP A 28 -11.17 -3.47 13.52
C ASP A 28 -11.18 -4.98 13.75
N LEU A 29 -12.07 -5.43 14.62
CA LEU A 29 -12.33 -6.84 14.85
C LEU A 29 -13.20 -7.38 13.72
N SER A 30 -12.57 -8.03 12.76
CA SER A 30 -13.22 -8.61 11.58
C SER A 30 -12.92 -10.10 11.44
N ASN A 31 -13.76 -10.80 10.69
CA ASN A 31 -13.52 -12.19 10.29
C ASN A 31 -13.69 -12.30 8.76
N PRO A 32 -12.61 -12.56 7.98
CA PRO A 32 -11.23 -12.78 8.43
C PRO A 32 -10.59 -11.52 9.01
N PRO A 33 -9.61 -11.66 9.92
CA PRO A 33 -8.88 -10.53 10.49
C PRO A 33 -7.97 -9.88 9.44
N VAL A 34 -7.62 -8.61 9.66
CA VAL A 34 -6.71 -7.86 8.77
C VAL A 34 -5.32 -8.50 8.71
N PHE A 35 -4.83 -8.96 9.86
CA PHE A 35 -3.55 -9.65 9.96
C PHE A 35 -3.73 -11.12 10.28
N TYR A 36 -2.80 -11.94 9.80
CA TYR A 36 -2.59 -13.29 10.30
C TYR A 36 -1.12 -13.55 10.63
N LEU A 37 -0.91 -14.42 11.61
CA LEU A 37 0.43 -14.79 12.07
C LEU A 37 1.09 -15.72 11.05
N GLN A 38 2.38 -15.48 10.80
CA GLN A 38 3.19 -16.31 9.93
C GLN A 38 4.61 -16.47 10.48
N HIS A 39 5.15 -17.67 10.32
CA HIS A 39 6.55 -17.98 10.52
C HIS A 39 7.11 -18.58 9.24
N LEU A 40 8.06 -17.88 8.64
CA LEU A 40 8.73 -18.27 7.40
C LEU A 40 10.14 -18.74 7.74
N LYS A 41 10.51 -19.91 7.25
CA LYS A 41 11.85 -20.44 7.42
C LYS A 41 12.30 -21.13 6.14
N ALA A 42 13.41 -20.64 5.57
CA ALA A 42 14.15 -21.30 4.50
C ALA A 42 15.47 -21.82 5.05
N THR A 43 15.76 -23.08 4.78
CA THR A 43 16.95 -23.79 5.31
C THR A 43 18.01 -24.00 4.26
N ASP A 44 17.77 -23.61 3.01
CA ASP A 44 18.75 -23.69 1.95
C ASP A 44 19.94 -22.79 2.27
N ALA A 45 21.15 -23.34 2.20
CA ALA A 45 22.36 -22.70 2.70
C ALA A 45 22.70 -21.37 2.01
N ALA A 46 22.30 -21.20 0.74
CA ALA A 46 22.56 -19.98 -0.03
C ALA A 46 21.64 -18.81 0.35
N ASP A 47 20.37 -19.13 0.68
CA ASP A 47 19.31 -18.14 0.91
C ASP A 47 18.60 -18.40 2.24
N ALA A 48 19.31 -18.95 3.24
CA ALA A 48 18.74 -19.25 4.54
C ALA A 48 18.21 -18.00 5.21
N PHE A 49 16.92 -17.99 5.53
CA PHE A 49 16.30 -16.93 6.31
C PHE A 49 15.26 -17.50 7.27
N GLU A 50 15.00 -16.74 8.32
CA GLU A 50 13.92 -17.03 9.27
C GLU A 50 13.31 -15.69 9.71
N ALA A 51 12.00 -15.55 9.57
CA ALA A 51 11.26 -14.39 10.02
C ALA A 51 9.88 -14.81 10.51
N MET A 52 9.39 -14.14 11.55
CA MET A 52 8.06 -14.36 12.10
C MET A 52 7.36 -13.06 12.41
N GLY A 53 6.04 -13.08 12.35
CA GLY A 53 5.22 -11.91 12.61
C GLY A 53 3.88 -11.98 11.94
N VAL A 54 3.36 -10.85 11.51
CA VAL A 54 2.06 -10.73 10.87
C VAL A 54 2.19 -10.21 9.44
N GLN A 55 1.23 -10.62 8.60
CA GLN A 55 1.12 -10.14 7.22
C GLN A 55 -0.34 -9.89 6.85
N PHE A 56 -0.55 -9.15 5.76
CA PHE A 56 -1.86 -9.02 5.11
C PHE A 56 -2.10 -10.21 4.16
N PRO A 57 -3.32 -10.75 4.09
CA PRO A 57 -3.67 -11.75 3.08
C PRO A 57 -3.34 -11.27 1.66
N GLY A 58 -2.57 -12.08 0.91
CA GLY A 58 -2.19 -11.78 -0.47
C GLY A 58 -0.95 -10.88 -0.65
N VAL A 59 -0.35 -10.37 0.44
CA VAL A 59 0.91 -9.63 0.40
C VAL A 59 2.04 -10.56 0.85
N PRO A 60 3.06 -10.81 0.02
CA PRO A 60 4.17 -11.67 0.41
C PRO A 60 5.07 -11.02 1.47
N GLY A 61 5.53 -11.81 2.43
CA GLY A 61 6.48 -11.40 3.46
C GLY A 61 5.84 -10.97 4.78
N ILE A 62 6.69 -10.71 5.76
CA ILE A 62 6.31 -10.30 7.11
C ILE A 62 6.24 -8.77 7.17
N ILE A 63 5.05 -8.21 7.38
CA ILE A 63 4.81 -6.77 7.42
C ILE A 63 5.28 -6.16 8.75
N LEU A 64 4.92 -6.80 9.87
CA LEU A 64 5.35 -6.43 11.22
C LEU A 64 5.88 -7.68 11.89
N GLY A 65 7.08 -7.62 12.45
CA GLY A 65 7.62 -8.83 13.06
C GLY A 65 9.10 -8.74 13.41
N MET A 66 9.74 -9.87 13.33
CA MET A 66 11.15 -10.01 13.69
C MET A 66 11.84 -11.10 12.89
N ASN A 67 13.13 -10.96 12.78
CA ASN A 67 14.04 -12.01 12.36
C ASN A 67 15.14 -12.20 13.41
N ARG A 68 16.16 -12.97 13.08
CA ARG A 68 17.28 -13.25 13.99
C ARG A 68 18.06 -11.98 14.41
N TYR A 69 18.03 -10.92 13.62
CA TYR A 69 18.91 -9.76 13.76
C TYR A 69 18.19 -8.48 14.17
N LEU A 70 16.93 -8.34 13.78
CA LEU A 70 16.16 -7.13 14.00
C LEU A 70 14.66 -7.44 14.19
N ALA A 71 13.96 -6.52 14.84
CA ALA A 71 12.51 -6.48 14.88
C ALA A 71 12.03 -5.16 14.29
N TRP A 72 10.84 -5.18 13.68
CA TRP A 72 10.23 -4.00 13.07
C TRP A 72 8.74 -3.94 13.38
N GLY A 73 8.25 -2.74 13.51
CA GLY A 73 6.85 -2.44 13.72
C GLY A 73 6.49 -1.16 12.99
N ALA A 74 5.20 -0.90 12.84
CA ALA A 74 4.70 0.31 12.20
C ALA A 74 3.52 0.88 12.96
N THR A 75 3.36 2.19 12.85
CA THR A 75 2.18 2.92 13.30
C THR A 75 1.85 4.01 12.30
N VAL A 76 0.59 4.42 12.27
CA VAL A 76 0.15 5.53 11.43
C VAL A 76 0.61 6.85 12.05
N THR A 77 1.41 7.61 11.33
CA THR A 77 1.90 8.92 11.79
C THR A 77 0.86 10.02 11.60
N VAL A 78 -0.23 9.74 10.88
CA VAL A 78 -1.27 10.74 10.49
C VAL A 78 -0.66 11.91 9.71
N ALA A 79 0.50 11.68 9.08
CA ALA A 79 1.10 12.69 8.22
C ALA A 79 0.24 12.84 6.95
N ASP A 80 0.03 14.07 6.55
CA ASP A 80 -0.61 14.40 5.27
C ASP A 80 0.41 14.19 4.16
N VAL A 81 0.29 13.06 3.45
CA VAL A 81 1.24 12.63 2.41
C VAL A 81 0.55 12.38 1.06
N THR A 82 -0.74 12.66 0.98
CA THR A 82 -1.53 12.43 -0.24
C THR A 82 -2.51 13.57 -0.47
N ASP A 83 -2.36 14.26 -1.58
CA ASP A 83 -3.28 15.30 -2.01
C ASP A 83 -4.22 14.80 -3.11
N VAL A 84 -5.45 15.25 -3.06
CA VAL A 84 -6.44 15.03 -4.12
C VAL A 84 -6.82 16.38 -4.71
N TYR A 85 -6.63 16.52 -6.02
CA TYR A 85 -6.90 17.73 -6.77
C TYR A 85 -8.23 17.62 -7.52
N ASP A 86 -9.07 18.64 -7.43
CA ASP A 86 -10.28 18.76 -8.26
C ASP A 86 -9.90 19.44 -9.58
N GLU A 87 -9.70 18.64 -10.63
CA GLU A 87 -9.21 19.10 -11.91
C GLU A 87 -10.36 19.58 -12.82
N ALA A 88 -10.28 20.83 -13.26
CA ALA A 88 -11.20 21.37 -14.26
C ALA A 88 -10.79 20.91 -15.67
N VAL A 89 -11.30 19.74 -16.05
CA VAL A 89 -11.01 19.14 -17.36
C VAL A 89 -11.79 19.85 -18.46
N SER A 90 -11.11 20.19 -19.55
CA SER A 90 -11.67 20.78 -20.77
C SER A 90 -11.20 20.02 -22.00
N ASP A 91 -11.82 20.25 -23.16
CA ASP A 91 -11.35 19.69 -24.43
C ASP A 91 -10.32 20.58 -25.10
N CYS A 92 -9.23 19.97 -25.57
CA CYS A 92 -8.16 20.63 -26.31
C CYS A 92 -7.97 19.98 -27.68
N GLY A 93 -9.02 20.03 -28.49
CA GLY A 93 -9.02 19.47 -29.85
C GLY A 93 -9.09 17.95 -29.85
N GLY A 94 -10.07 17.38 -29.14
CA GLY A 94 -10.30 15.95 -29.02
C GLY A 94 -9.43 15.23 -27.99
N THR A 95 -8.63 15.97 -27.23
CA THR A 95 -7.83 15.42 -26.12
C THR A 95 -8.19 16.18 -24.85
N PRO A 96 -8.53 15.50 -23.73
CA PRO A 96 -8.73 16.15 -22.45
C PRO A 96 -7.50 16.95 -22.01
N CYS A 97 -7.73 18.11 -21.41
CA CYS A 97 -6.65 18.95 -20.87
C CYS A 97 -7.10 19.68 -19.61
N VAL A 98 -6.14 20.10 -18.81
CA VAL A 98 -6.29 20.93 -17.62
C VAL A 98 -5.54 22.24 -17.80
N THR A 99 -5.80 23.21 -16.93
CA THR A 99 -5.02 24.45 -16.92
C THR A 99 -4.02 24.42 -15.77
N PHE A 100 -2.72 24.50 -16.08
CA PHE A 100 -1.67 24.55 -15.09
C PHE A 100 -0.76 25.74 -15.33
N LYS A 101 -0.59 26.59 -14.33
CA LYS A 101 0.21 27.85 -14.41
C LYS A 101 -0.18 28.73 -15.61
N GLY A 102 -1.49 28.79 -15.89
CA GLY A 102 -2.03 29.59 -16.99
C GLY A 102 -1.90 28.97 -18.40
N GLN A 103 -1.37 27.76 -18.50
CA GLN A 103 -1.21 27.04 -19.77
C GLN A 103 -2.09 25.80 -19.85
N LYS A 104 -2.56 25.46 -21.05
CA LYS A 104 -3.29 24.23 -21.31
C LYS A 104 -2.32 23.06 -21.40
N VAL A 105 -2.49 22.07 -20.53
CA VAL A 105 -1.71 20.85 -20.47
C VAL A 105 -2.60 19.67 -20.86
N LYS A 106 -2.25 18.98 -21.94
CA LYS A 106 -2.98 17.79 -22.39
C LYS A 106 -2.72 16.62 -21.43
N LEU A 107 -3.78 15.86 -21.15
CA LEU A 107 -3.69 14.62 -20.38
C LEU A 107 -3.01 13.53 -21.21
N GLN A 108 -2.31 12.65 -20.51
CA GLN A 108 -1.70 11.46 -21.12
C GLN A 108 -2.70 10.31 -21.06
N LYS A 109 -2.95 9.69 -22.21
CA LYS A 109 -3.81 8.52 -22.31
C LYS A 109 -3.02 7.26 -22.01
N ARG A 110 -3.52 6.44 -21.07
CA ARG A 110 -3.00 5.11 -20.77
C ARG A 110 -4.12 4.09 -20.92
N VAL A 111 -3.83 3.00 -21.61
CA VAL A 111 -4.79 1.90 -21.80
C VAL A 111 -4.27 0.67 -21.07
N GLU A 112 -5.10 0.13 -20.18
CA GLU A 112 -4.80 -1.08 -19.41
C GLU A 112 -5.74 -2.22 -19.82
N ALA A 113 -5.16 -3.34 -20.21
CA ALA A 113 -5.88 -4.54 -20.61
C ALA A 113 -6.16 -5.45 -19.40
N PHE A 114 -7.36 -5.42 -18.89
CA PHE A 114 -7.81 -6.25 -17.78
C PHE A 114 -8.24 -7.64 -18.26
N LYS A 115 -7.50 -8.65 -17.84
CA LYS A 115 -7.83 -10.06 -18.13
C LYS A 115 -8.81 -10.59 -17.10
N ILE A 116 -10.00 -10.97 -17.59
CA ILE A 116 -11.09 -11.50 -16.76
C ILE A 116 -11.14 -13.01 -16.93
N GLY A 117 -11.06 -13.74 -15.83
CA GLY A 117 -11.04 -15.20 -15.88
C GLY A 117 -11.24 -15.86 -14.52
N ALA A 118 -11.27 -17.17 -14.51
CA ALA A 118 -11.33 -17.99 -13.31
C ALA A 118 -10.47 -19.24 -13.49
N LEU A 119 -9.89 -19.73 -12.39
CA LEU A 119 -9.09 -20.97 -12.35
C LEU A 119 -7.98 -21.02 -13.41
N GLY A 120 -7.25 -19.92 -13.57
CA GLY A 120 -6.14 -19.82 -14.52
C GLY A 120 -6.53 -19.67 -15.98
N LYS A 121 -7.83 -19.66 -16.33
CA LYS A 121 -8.30 -19.48 -17.71
C LYS A 121 -8.85 -18.07 -17.89
N ILE A 122 -8.26 -17.32 -18.86
CA ILE A 122 -8.78 -16.02 -19.29
C ILE A 122 -10.01 -16.26 -20.15
N ARG A 123 -11.15 -15.64 -19.80
CA ARG A 123 -12.41 -15.72 -20.55
C ARG A 123 -12.62 -14.52 -21.46
N SER A 124 -12.15 -13.36 -21.04
CA SER A 124 -12.23 -12.12 -21.81
C SER A 124 -11.13 -11.16 -21.41
N THR A 125 -10.92 -10.16 -22.24
CA THR A 125 -10.06 -9.01 -21.92
C THR A 125 -10.89 -7.74 -22.10
N LYS A 126 -10.78 -6.80 -21.16
CA LYS A 126 -11.44 -5.50 -21.23
C LYS A 126 -10.39 -4.42 -21.14
N ASP A 127 -10.30 -3.57 -22.16
CA ASP A 127 -9.45 -2.40 -22.14
C ASP A 127 -10.14 -1.26 -21.37
N ILE A 128 -9.43 -0.68 -20.42
CA ILE A 128 -9.87 0.49 -19.66
C ILE A 128 -8.90 1.63 -19.96
N VAL A 129 -9.48 2.78 -20.31
CA VAL A 129 -8.72 4.00 -20.58
C VAL A 129 -8.58 4.79 -19.29
N PHE A 130 -7.35 5.10 -18.94
CA PHE A 130 -6.99 6.03 -17.86
C PHE A 130 -6.41 7.31 -18.49
N TRP A 131 -6.64 8.41 -17.81
CA TRP A 131 -6.05 9.69 -18.16
C TRP A 131 -5.21 10.18 -17.00
N ASP A 132 -3.97 10.51 -17.28
CA ASP A 132 -3.02 11.00 -16.29
C ASP A 132 -2.76 12.50 -16.52
N VAL A 133 -2.91 13.29 -15.45
CA VAL A 133 -2.45 14.68 -15.41
C VAL A 133 -0.95 14.65 -15.16
N PRO A 134 -0.09 15.18 -16.08
CA PRO A 134 1.36 14.97 -16.01
C PRO A 134 2.03 15.41 -14.69
N HIS A 135 1.41 16.32 -13.95
CA HIS A 135 1.95 16.89 -12.72
C HIS A 135 1.20 16.48 -11.44
N HIS A 136 0.02 15.83 -11.57
CA HIS A 136 -0.77 15.38 -10.40
C HIS A 136 -1.03 13.87 -10.40
N GLY A 137 -0.88 13.17 -11.53
CA GLY A 137 -1.13 11.73 -11.64
C GLY A 137 -2.49 11.38 -12.25
N PRO A 138 -2.99 10.15 -12.02
CA PRO A 138 -4.19 9.63 -12.68
C PRO A 138 -5.47 10.33 -12.22
N ILE A 139 -6.35 10.61 -13.18
CA ILE A 139 -7.72 11.04 -12.87
C ILE A 139 -8.52 9.84 -12.38
N ILE A 140 -9.07 9.96 -11.18
CA ILE A 140 -10.06 9.04 -10.64
C ILE A 140 -11.47 9.64 -10.82
N PRO A 141 -12.49 8.82 -11.12
CA PRO A 141 -13.86 9.31 -11.19
C PRO A 141 -14.28 9.93 -9.85
N ARG A 142 -15.01 11.05 -9.91
CA ARG A 142 -15.63 11.61 -8.70
C ARG A 142 -16.67 10.61 -8.19
N ILE A 143 -16.48 10.10 -7.00
CA ILE A 143 -17.49 9.29 -6.32
C ILE A 143 -18.45 10.30 -5.67
N THR A 144 -19.56 10.57 -6.34
CA THR A 144 -20.70 11.25 -5.69
C THR A 144 -21.44 10.19 -4.88
N ALA A 145 -21.56 10.40 -3.59
CA ALA A 145 -22.53 9.66 -2.80
C ALA A 145 -23.93 10.19 -3.21
N ASP A 146 -24.62 9.43 -4.03
CA ASP A 146 -26.07 9.58 -4.23
C ASP A 146 -26.81 8.89 -3.10
#